data_8171d78c325d1d646608e32fba47e5e0
#
_entry.id   8171d78c325d1d646608e32fba47e5e0
#
_cell.length_a   1.000
_cell.length_b   1.000
_cell.length_c   1.000
_cell.angle_alpha   90.00
_cell.angle_beta   90.00
_cell.angle_gamma   90.00
#
_symmetry.space_group_name_H-M   'P 1'
#
loop_
_entity.id
_entity.type
_entity.pdbx_description
1 polymer ?
#
loop_
_entity_poly.entity_id
_entity_poly.type
_entity_poly.pdbx_seq_one_letter_code
_entity_poly.pdbx_strand_id
1 'polypeptide(L)'
;LSILGKEINLTLELNSIEGQDAYDLAATSQYVFEQSAFAIINDLIKSDLPLNVILVGGCALNVLFNQRMAQTLKKAGGTLFVPPYPNDCGLSLGQFLLYTKHKEQLSPYMGFDILDRDKFDDYKKEYKATKCSVSQLVDHIKDGKIIGVLQGESEIGPRALGNRSIICDPSIKDMKDILNSKVKFREWYRPFAPVCRLEDSNTYFDDVFESDFMSYAPKVKEEYRDVLPSITHIDGTARLQTVSKNGHKLFYNILKELKERNEIPVILNTSFNIKGAPILTTIEDALYVLDNTEMDYVYIEGFIFKKKS
;
A
#
# COMPACT_ATOMS: atom_id res chain seq x y z
N LEU A 1 -16.42 28.21 3.95
CA LEU A 1 -15.03 28.06 4.40
C LEU A 1 -14.34 29.40 4.23
N SER A 2 -13.81 30.00 5.29
CA SER A 2 -13.01 31.22 5.21
C SER A 2 -11.53 30.85 5.15
N ILE A 3 -10.90 31.12 4.03
CA ILE A 3 -9.45 30.99 3.87
C ILE A 3 -8.91 32.40 3.61
N LEU A 4 -8.00 32.86 4.46
CA LEU A 4 -7.37 34.19 4.39
C LEU A 4 -8.37 35.37 4.42
N GLY A 5 -9.47 35.28 5.18
CA GLY A 5 -10.45 36.35 5.35
C GLY A 5 -11.36 36.60 4.15
N LYS A 6 -11.34 35.75 3.14
CA LYS A 6 -12.33 35.77 2.03
C LYS A 6 -13.32 34.64 2.21
N GLU A 7 -14.62 34.94 2.23
CA GLU A 7 -15.66 33.92 2.07
C GLU A 7 -15.53 33.30 0.67
N ILE A 8 -15.10 32.04 0.60
CA ILE A 8 -15.19 31.26 -0.63
C ILE A 8 -16.58 30.65 -0.64
N ASN A 9 -17.45 31.16 -1.49
CA ASN A 9 -18.74 30.56 -1.77
C ASN A 9 -18.49 29.27 -2.58
N LEU A 10 -18.37 28.14 -1.89
CA LEU A 10 -18.19 26.79 -2.46
C LEU A 10 -19.53 26.22 -2.99
N THR A 11 -20.27 26.98 -3.77
CA THR A 11 -21.25 26.46 -4.72
C THR A 11 -20.60 26.12 -6.07
N LEU A 12 -19.29 25.88 -6.07
CA LEU A 12 -18.62 25.26 -7.20
C LEU A 12 -19.07 23.80 -7.24
N GLU A 13 -19.78 23.44 -8.29
CA GLU A 13 -19.95 22.05 -8.67
C GLU A 13 -18.55 21.49 -8.91
N LEU A 14 -17.98 20.83 -7.88
CA LEU A 14 -16.64 20.24 -7.93
C LEU A 14 -16.45 19.29 -9.14
N ASN A 15 -17.55 18.80 -9.68
CA ASN A 15 -17.60 17.96 -10.88
C ASN A 15 -17.31 18.70 -12.19
N SER A 16 -17.28 20.05 -12.17
CA SER A 16 -17.02 20.87 -13.37
C SER A 16 -15.60 21.45 -13.44
N ILE A 17 -14.76 21.19 -12.44
CA ILE A 17 -13.36 21.65 -12.42
C ILE A 17 -12.49 20.63 -13.13
N GLU A 18 -11.90 21.01 -14.26
CA GLU A 18 -11.04 20.13 -15.08
C GLU A 18 -9.70 20.80 -15.39
N GLY A 19 -8.76 20.01 -15.92
CA GLY A 19 -7.49 20.51 -16.39
C GLY A 19 -6.60 21.13 -15.31
N GLN A 20 -5.95 22.25 -15.63
CA GLN A 20 -4.99 22.91 -14.75
C GLN A 20 -5.63 23.41 -13.46
N ASP A 21 -6.86 23.92 -13.51
CA ASP A 21 -7.57 24.43 -12.32
C ASP A 21 -7.83 23.32 -11.29
N ALA A 22 -8.09 22.08 -11.74
CA ALA A 22 -8.24 20.94 -10.85
C ALA A 22 -6.91 20.57 -10.17
N TYR A 23 -5.81 20.63 -10.91
CA TYR A 23 -4.46 20.39 -10.35
C TYR A 23 -4.06 21.48 -9.36
N ASP A 24 -4.31 22.74 -9.67
CA ASP A 24 -4.01 23.88 -8.80
C ASP A 24 -4.84 23.83 -7.52
N LEU A 25 -6.12 23.46 -7.63
CA LEU A 25 -6.99 23.27 -6.46
C LEU A 25 -6.47 22.13 -5.57
N ALA A 26 -6.09 21.00 -6.14
CA ALA A 26 -5.55 19.86 -5.40
C ALA A 26 -4.24 20.23 -4.70
N ALA A 27 -3.32 20.89 -5.40
CA ALA A 27 -2.04 21.33 -4.84
C ALA A 27 -2.23 22.37 -3.72
N THR A 28 -3.13 23.33 -3.93
CA THR A 28 -3.46 24.35 -2.94
C THR A 28 -4.10 23.74 -1.70
N SER A 29 -5.01 22.77 -1.88
CA SER A 29 -5.67 22.07 -0.77
C SER A 29 -4.64 21.31 0.07
N GLN A 30 -3.70 20.59 -0.56
CA GLN A 30 -2.61 19.89 0.12
C GLN A 30 -1.72 20.89 0.88
N TYR A 31 -1.36 22.00 0.25
CA TYR A 31 -0.52 23.03 0.88
C TYR A 31 -1.18 23.64 2.12
N VAL A 32 -2.45 24.08 2.01
CA VAL A 32 -3.20 24.68 3.13
C VAL A 32 -3.38 23.68 4.27
N PHE A 33 -3.68 22.42 3.96
CA PHE A 33 -3.74 21.34 4.95
C PHE A 33 -2.41 21.21 5.69
N GLU A 34 -1.30 21.12 4.97
CA GLU A 34 0.02 20.97 5.56
C GLU A 34 0.39 22.19 6.44
N GLN A 35 0.15 23.43 5.97
CA GLN A 35 0.44 24.63 6.75
C GLN A 35 -0.32 24.63 8.08
N SER A 36 -1.60 24.29 8.06
CA SER A 36 -2.44 24.20 9.26
C SER A 36 -1.97 23.12 10.23
N ALA A 37 -1.63 21.95 9.71
CA ALA A 37 -1.16 20.84 10.51
C ALA A 37 0.25 21.10 11.10
N PHE A 38 1.17 21.69 10.31
CA PHE A 38 2.51 22.05 10.79
C PHE A 38 2.51 23.17 11.82
N ALA A 39 1.52 24.06 11.83
CA ALA A 39 1.38 25.04 12.91
C ALA A 39 1.23 24.32 14.26
N ILE A 40 0.35 23.29 14.34
CA ILE A 40 0.16 22.46 15.54
C ILE A 40 1.43 21.69 15.90
N ILE A 41 2.10 21.10 14.90
CA ILE A 41 3.34 20.32 15.14
C ILE A 41 4.47 21.23 15.65
N ASN A 42 4.59 22.44 15.11
CA ASN A 42 5.60 23.41 15.56
C ASN A 42 5.35 23.87 17.00
N ASP A 43 4.09 24.02 17.42
CA ASP A 43 3.75 24.33 18.80
C ASP A 43 4.06 23.15 19.74
N LEU A 44 3.80 21.90 19.28
CA LEU A 44 4.20 20.70 20.01
C LEU A 44 5.73 20.62 20.19
N ILE A 45 6.51 20.89 19.14
CA ILE A 45 7.99 20.88 19.18
C ILE A 45 8.54 21.91 20.17
N LYS A 46 7.86 23.05 20.34
CA LYS A 46 8.24 24.09 21.30
C LYS A 46 7.80 23.81 22.73
N SER A 47 6.95 22.81 22.94
CA SER A 47 6.49 22.43 24.27
C SER A 47 7.48 21.51 24.98
N ASP A 48 7.31 21.33 26.29
CA ASP A 48 8.09 20.38 27.10
C ASP A 48 7.54 18.94 27.02
N LEU A 49 6.63 18.66 26.08
CA LEU A 49 6.03 17.33 25.91
C LEU A 49 6.98 16.38 25.13
N PRO A 50 6.92 15.07 25.39
CA PRO A 50 7.64 14.09 24.59
C PRO A 50 7.23 14.17 23.11
N LEU A 51 8.20 14.16 22.20
CA LEU A 51 7.97 14.23 20.75
C LEU A 51 7.72 12.88 20.08
N ASN A 52 7.29 11.86 20.86
CA ASN A 52 6.84 10.58 20.29
C ASN A 52 5.36 10.70 19.95
N VAL A 53 5.06 10.89 18.67
CA VAL A 53 3.73 11.22 18.19
C VAL A 53 3.08 10.01 17.55
N ILE A 54 1.82 9.73 17.88
CA ILE A 54 0.96 8.79 17.18
C ILE A 54 -0.07 9.59 16.38
N LEU A 55 -0.09 9.41 15.06
CA LEU A 55 -1.03 10.10 14.18
C LEU A 55 -2.17 9.17 13.80
N VAL A 56 -3.41 9.59 14.10
CA VAL A 56 -4.66 8.87 13.80
C VAL A 56 -5.68 9.81 13.17
N GLY A 57 -6.79 9.25 12.68
CA GLY A 57 -7.83 9.95 11.94
C GLY A 57 -7.65 9.79 10.43
N GLY A 58 -8.64 10.18 9.64
CA GLY A 58 -8.62 10.07 8.17
C GLY A 58 -7.43 10.79 7.53
N CYS A 59 -6.99 11.92 8.11
CA CYS A 59 -5.82 12.67 7.61
C CYS A 59 -4.51 11.92 7.75
N ALA A 60 -4.41 10.91 8.62
CA ALA A 60 -3.24 10.05 8.75
C ALA A 60 -3.03 9.12 7.53
N LEU A 61 -3.95 9.09 6.58
CA LEU A 61 -3.78 8.44 5.28
C LEU A 61 -3.03 9.29 4.25
N ASN A 62 -2.72 10.55 4.59
CA ASN A 62 -1.94 11.46 3.74
C ASN A 62 -0.44 11.16 3.88
N VAL A 63 0.06 10.26 3.04
CA VAL A 63 1.44 9.75 3.11
C VAL A 63 2.51 10.82 2.84
N LEU A 64 2.20 11.86 2.06
CA LEU A 64 3.11 12.99 1.80
C LEU A 64 3.29 13.83 3.06
N PHE A 65 2.19 14.16 3.73
CA PHE A 65 2.22 14.85 5.02
C PHE A 65 2.95 14.03 6.07
N ASN A 66 2.64 12.74 6.18
CA ASN A 66 3.29 11.84 7.14
C ASN A 66 4.82 11.80 6.95
N GLN A 67 5.28 11.73 5.69
CA GLN A 67 6.71 11.75 5.38
C GLN A 67 7.38 13.05 5.87
N ARG A 68 6.79 14.20 5.56
CA ARG A 68 7.30 15.51 5.99
C ARG A 68 7.25 15.67 7.50
N MET A 69 6.16 15.22 8.14
CA MET A 69 6.01 15.24 9.59
C MET A 69 7.07 14.37 10.29
N ALA A 70 7.29 13.15 9.80
CA ALA A 70 8.32 12.26 10.33
C ALA A 70 9.72 12.87 10.22
N GLN A 71 10.05 13.49 9.08
CA GLN A 71 11.32 14.21 8.88
C GLN A 71 11.47 15.38 9.86
N THR A 72 10.39 16.14 10.07
CA THR A 72 10.39 17.31 10.98
C THR A 72 10.57 16.86 12.43
N LEU A 73 9.83 15.86 12.88
CA LEU A 73 9.95 15.30 14.23
C LEU A 73 11.34 14.69 14.46
N LYS A 74 11.87 13.93 13.49
CA LYS A 74 13.22 13.34 13.58
C LYS A 74 14.30 14.41 13.78
N LYS A 75 14.21 15.56 13.06
CA LYS A 75 15.13 16.69 13.25
C LYS A 75 15.03 17.31 14.64
N ALA A 76 13.86 17.24 15.27
CA ALA A 76 13.62 17.73 16.63
C ALA A 76 13.88 16.65 17.72
N GLY A 77 14.40 15.46 17.34
CA GLY A 77 14.66 14.36 18.27
C GLY A 77 13.46 13.49 18.61
N GLY A 78 12.36 13.61 17.85
CA GLY A 78 11.13 12.88 18.05
C GLY A 78 10.89 11.75 17.04
N THR A 79 9.75 11.07 17.16
CA THR A 79 9.33 9.98 16.28
C THR A 79 7.86 10.13 15.89
N LEU A 80 7.49 9.58 14.73
CA LEU A 80 6.11 9.46 14.27
C LEU A 80 5.74 7.99 14.10
N PHE A 81 4.60 7.58 14.65
CA PHE A 81 3.99 6.30 14.39
C PHE A 81 2.59 6.49 13.77
N VAL A 82 2.32 5.82 12.67
CA VAL A 82 1.00 5.76 12.03
C VAL A 82 0.56 4.31 12.02
N PRO A 83 -0.51 3.94 12.74
CA PRO A 83 -0.96 2.56 12.84
C PRO A 83 -1.53 2.05 11.50
N PRO A 84 -1.69 0.71 11.32
CA PRO A 84 -2.20 0.13 10.07
C PRO A 84 -3.68 0.48 9.79
N TYR A 85 -4.41 0.90 10.79
CA TYR A 85 -5.84 1.26 10.75
C TYR A 85 -6.06 2.64 11.40
N PRO A 86 -5.48 3.73 10.84
CA PRO A 86 -5.47 5.03 11.51
C PRO A 86 -6.80 5.76 11.45
N ASN A 87 -7.66 5.45 10.48
CA ASN A 87 -8.97 6.04 10.23
C ASN A 87 -10.09 5.28 10.96
N ASP A 88 -11.34 5.50 10.56
CA ASP A 88 -12.53 4.91 11.18
C ASP A 88 -12.52 3.37 11.21
N CYS A 89 -11.74 2.71 10.34
CA CYS A 89 -11.53 1.26 10.41
C CYS A 89 -10.98 0.80 11.78
N GLY A 90 -10.26 1.66 12.48
CA GLY A 90 -9.70 1.35 13.82
C GLY A 90 -10.64 1.57 14.99
N LEU A 91 -11.81 2.20 14.80
CA LEU A 91 -12.68 2.57 15.92
C LEU A 91 -13.24 1.35 16.69
N SER A 92 -13.76 0.37 15.98
CA SER A 92 -14.30 -0.86 16.60
C SER A 92 -13.21 -1.64 17.35
N LEU A 93 -12.02 -1.72 16.76
CA LEU A 93 -10.86 -2.35 17.38
C LEU A 93 -10.43 -1.57 18.64
N GLY A 94 -10.37 -0.23 18.57
CA GLY A 94 -10.04 0.63 19.69
C GLY A 94 -11.03 0.46 20.86
N GLN A 95 -12.33 0.36 20.57
CA GLN A 95 -13.36 0.07 21.59
C GLN A 95 -13.16 -1.30 22.23
N PHE A 96 -12.87 -2.34 21.43
CA PHE A 96 -12.58 -3.68 21.93
C PHE A 96 -11.36 -3.68 22.87
N LEU A 97 -10.27 -3.02 22.45
CA LEU A 97 -9.05 -2.92 23.26
C LEU A 97 -9.29 -2.21 24.61
N LEU A 98 -10.05 -1.12 24.59
CA LEU A 98 -10.43 -0.41 25.82
C LEU A 98 -11.26 -1.29 26.74
N TYR A 99 -12.25 -2.02 26.22
CA TYR A 99 -13.09 -2.92 26.98
C TYR A 99 -12.30 -4.08 27.59
N THR A 100 -11.45 -4.74 26.80
CA THR A 100 -10.67 -5.90 27.24
C THR A 100 -9.40 -5.53 28.00
N LYS A 101 -9.02 -4.25 28.00
CA LYS A 101 -7.73 -3.75 28.55
C LYS A 101 -6.52 -4.49 27.96
N HIS A 102 -6.64 -4.88 26.68
CA HIS A 102 -5.57 -5.56 25.96
C HIS A 102 -4.31 -4.68 25.88
N LYS A 103 -3.14 -5.26 26.11
CA LYS A 103 -1.86 -4.53 26.14
C LYS A 103 -0.81 -5.02 25.14
N GLU A 104 -1.13 -6.09 24.42
CA GLU A 104 -0.20 -6.64 23.42
C GLU A 104 -0.27 -5.88 22.11
N GLN A 105 0.83 -5.91 21.37
CA GLN A 105 0.85 -5.35 20.01
C GLN A 105 -0.03 -6.20 19.11
N LEU A 106 -0.96 -5.54 18.42
CA LEU A 106 -1.85 -6.22 17.47
C LEU A 106 -1.19 -6.38 16.12
N SER A 107 -1.45 -7.54 15.52
CA SER A 107 -1.12 -7.79 14.11
C SER A 107 -1.99 -6.94 13.18
N PRO A 108 -1.50 -6.45 12.05
CA PRO A 108 -2.36 -5.90 11.00
C PRO A 108 -3.22 -6.98 10.31
N TYR A 109 -2.88 -8.26 10.49
CA TYR A 109 -3.53 -9.43 9.88
C TYR A 109 -4.47 -10.08 10.91
N MET A 110 -5.61 -9.44 11.17
CA MET A 110 -6.64 -9.89 12.12
C MET A 110 -8.05 -9.79 11.51
N GLY A 111 -8.12 -9.66 10.19
CA GLY A 111 -9.39 -9.68 9.46
C GLY A 111 -9.89 -11.11 9.25
N PHE A 112 -10.81 -11.29 8.32
CA PHE A 112 -11.33 -12.61 8.02
C PHE A 112 -10.26 -13.51 7.39
N ASP A 113 -10.25 -14.78 7.81
CA ASP A 113 -9.61 -15.84 7.02
C ASP A 113 -10.33 -15.97 5.66
N ILE A 114 -9.82 -16.82 4.79
CA ILE A 114 -10.45 -17.14 3.51
C ILE A 114 -11.80 -17.82 3.79
N LEU A 115 -12.91 -17.14 3.45
CA LEU A 115 -14.24 -17.54 3.91
C LEU A 115 -14.74 -18.86 3.28
N ASP A 116 -14.27 -19.21 2.08
CA ASP A 116 -14.59 -20.46 1.37
C ASP A 116 -13.40 -21.42 1.32
N ARG A 117 -12.58 -21.43 2.38
CA ARG A 117 -11.40 -22.29 2.53
C ARG A 117 -11.76 -23.78 2.47
N ASP A 118 -12.94 -24.15 2.88
CA ASP A 118 -13.47 -25.52 2.82
C ASP A 118 -13.57 -26.05 1.38
N LYS A 119 -13.75 -25.17 0.38
CA LYS A 119 -13.79 -25.52 -1.05
C LYS A 119 -12.41 -25.53 -1.73
N PHE A 120 -11.33 -25.28 -1.00
CA PHE A 120 -10.00 -25.10 -1.59
C PHE A 120 -9.54 -26.31 -2.42
N ASP A 121 -9.79 -27.53 -1.93
CA ASP A 121 -9.42 -28.77 -2.64
C ASP A 121 -10.21 -28.95 -3.95
N ASP A 122 -11.44 -28.51 -3.99
CA ASP A 122 -12.27 -28.59 -5.19
C ASP A 122 -11.79 -27.58 -6.24
N TYR A 123 -11.50 -26.34 -5.84
CA TYR A 123 -10.91 -25.34 -6.72
C TYR A 123 -9.53 -25.76 -7.27
N LYS A 124 -8.67 -26.40 -6.43
CA LYS A 124 -7.39 -26.94 -6.93
C LYS A 124 -7.58 -27.97 -8.04
N LYS A 125 -8.56 -28.86 -7.91
CA LYS A 125 -8.86 -29.86 -8.95
C LYS A 125 -9.42 -29.20 -10.20
N GLU A 126 -10.38 -28.30 -10.03
CA GLU A 126 -11.06 -27.59 -11.10
C GLU A 126 -10.11 -26.77 -11.98
N TYR A 127 -9.18 -26.03 -11.35
CA TYR A 127 -8.20 -25.19 -12.04
C TYR A 127 -6.87 -25.92 -12.31
N LYS A 128 -6.73 -27.18 -11.94
CA LYS A 128 -5.48 -27.94 -12.03
C LYS A 128 -4.30 -27.20 -11.38
N ALA A 129 -4.57 -26.60 -10.23
CA ALA A 129 -3.58 -25.80 -9.51
C ALA A 129 -2.39 -26.65 -9.08
N THR A 130 -1.19 -26.09 -9.14
CA THR A 130 0.06 -26.78 -8.79
C THR A 130 0.74 -26.08 -7.60
N LYS A 131 1.51 -26.84 -6.82
CA LYS A 131 2.36 -26.22 -5.78
C LYS A 131 3.31 -25.20 -6.41
N CYS A 132 3.49 -24.09 -5.73
CA CYS A 132 4.35 -23.01 -6.19
C CYS A 132 5.29 -22.56 -5.06
N SER A 133 6.59 -22.73 -5.28
CA SER A 133 7.62 -22.25 -4.38
C SER A 133 7.86 -20.74 -4.54
N VAL A 134 8.54 -20.12 -3.57
CA VAL A 134 8.97 -18.73 -3.66
C VAL A 134 9.85 -18.49 -4.91
N SER A 135 10.75 -19.42 -5.22
CA SER A 135 11.61 -19.34 -6.39
C SER A 135 10.80 -19.28 -7.70
N GLN A 136 9.76 -20.12 -7.82
CA GLN A 136 8.85 -20.10 -8.97
C GLN A 136 7.99 -18.82 -9.04
N LEU A 137 7.57 -18.27 -7.88
CA LEU A 137 6.90 -16.96 -7.87
C LEU A 137 7.82 -15.85 -8.39
N VAL A 138 9.09 -15.88 -8.01
CA VAL A 138 10.09 -14.93 -8.50
C VAL A 138 10.29 -15.09 -10.01
N ASP A 139 10.35 -16.33 -10.54
CA ASP A 139 10.40 -16.57 -11.99
C ASP A 139 9.21 -15.91 -12.69
N HIS A 140 7.99 -16.13 -12.21
CA HIS A 140 6.79 -15.51 -12.78
C HIS A 140 6.82 -13.98 -12.70
N ILE A 141 7.26 -13.39 -11.59
CA ILE A 141 7.40 -11.93 -11.44
C ILE A 141 8.39 -11.41 -12.48
N LYS A 142 9.54 -12.04 -12.66
CA LYS A 142 10.58 -11.63 -13.62
C LYS A 142 10.14 -11.84 -15.08
N ASP A 143 9.27 -12.80 -15.34
CA ASP A 143 8.60 -13.01 -16.63
C ASP A 143 7.49 -11.97 -16.90
N GLY A 144 7.35 -10.97 -16.05
CA GLY A 144 6.38 -9.87 -16.20
C GLY A 144 4.95 -10.26 -15.87
N LYS A 145 4.74 -11.33 -15.10
CA LYS A 145 3.41 -11.82 -14.76
C LYS A 145 2.76 -11.03 -13.64
N ILE A 146 1.46 -10.85 -13.74
CA ILE A 146 0.61 -10.23 -12.73
C ILE A 146 0.03 -11.33 -11.86
N ILE A 147 0.33 -11.30 -10.56
CA ILE A 147 -0.03 -12.38 -9.63
C ILE A 147 -0.92 -11.81 -8.51
N GLY A 148 -2.13 -12.35 -8.37
CA GLY A 148 -2.95 -12.17 -7.18
C GLY A 148 -2.44 -13.04 -6.03
N VAL A 149 -2.39 -12.51 -4.81
CA VAL A 149 -2.01 -13.25 -3.59
C VAL A 149 -3.20 -13.27 -2.64
N LEU A 150 -3.64 -14.47 -2.28
CA LEU A 150 -4.68 -14.74 -1.30
C LEU A 150 -4.16 -15.77 -0.29
N GLN A 151 -3.93 -15.35 0.96
CA GLN A 151 -3.43 -16.24 2.02
C GLN A 151 -3.84 -15.75 3.41
N GLY A 152 -3.96 -16.67 4.37
CA GLY A 152 -4.22 -16.39 5.77
C GLY A 152 -5.33 -15.39 6.03
N GLU A 153 -5.30 -14.78 7.20
CA GLU A 153 -6.22 -13.71 7.62
C GLU A 153 -5.95 -12.41 6.83
N SER A 154 -7.02 -11.71 6.47
CA SER A 154 -6.91 -10.44 5.74
C SER A 154 -6.33 -9.33 6.63
N GLU A 155 -5.82 -8.31 5.99
CA GLU A 155 -5.44 -7.08 6.66
C GLU A 155 -6.67 -6.35 7.24
N ILE A 156 -6.51 -5.75 8.43
CA ILE A 156 -7.43 -4.73 8.94
C ILE A 156 -6.91 -3.37 8.47
N GLY A 157 -7.80 -2.54 7.93
CA GLY A 157 -7.44 -1.20 7.48
C GLY A 157 -7.49 -1.04 5.96
N PRO A 158 -7.08 0.13 5.46
CA PRO A 158 -7.34 0.54 4.08
C PRO A 158 -6.28 0.04 3.08
N ARG A 159 -5.27 -0.72 3.52
CA ARG A 159 -4.13 -1.13 2.69
C ARG A 159 -4.01 -2.65 2.63
N ALA A 160 -3.76 -3.17 1.43
CA ALA A 160 -3.30 -4.55 1.26
C ALA A 160 -1.80 -4.62 1.56
N LEU A 161 -1.41 -5.52 2.45
CA LEU A 161 -0.04 -5.62 2.97
C LEU A 161 0.60 -6.99 2.67
N GLY A 162 -0.04 -7.81 1.81
CA GLY A 162 0.52 -9.06 1.34
C GLY A 162 -0.43 -10.26 1.37
N ASN A 163 -1.51 -10.21 2.17
CA ASN A 163 -2.45 -11.34 2.26
C ASN A 163 -3.61 -11.22 1.25
N ARG A 164 -3.93 -10.01 0.80
CA ARG A 164 -4.95 -9.69 -0.22
C ARG A 164 -4.36 -8.71 -1.23
N SER A 165 -3.33 -9.15 -1.94
CA SER A 165 -2.47 -8.29 -2.77
C SER A 165 -2.42 -8.71 -4.22
N ILE A 166 -2.15 -7.77 -5.12
CA ILE A 166 -1.69 -8.03 -6.49
C ILE A 166 -0.24 -7.57 -6.55
N ILE A 167 0.65 -8.43 -7.03
CA ILE A 167 2.08 -8.18 -7.14
C ILE A 167 2.58 -8.38 -8.56
N CYS A 168 3.62 -7.64 -8.95
CA CYS A 168 4.33 -7.79 -10.23
C CYS A 168 5.69 -7.07 -10.19
N ASP A 169 6.45 -7.16 -11.28
CA ASP A 169 7.73 -6.47 -11.45
C ASP A 169 7.52 -4.96 -11.71
N PRO A 170 8.00 -4.06 -10.84
CA PRO A 170 7.88 -2.61 -11.03
C PRO A 170 8.80 -2.04 -12.11
N SER A 171 9.77 -2.79 -12.61
CA SER A 171 10.71 -2.35 -13.65
C SER A 171 10.09 -2.32 -15.04
N ILE A 172 8.94 -2.96 -15.23
CA ILE A 172 8.24 -2.98 -16.51
C ILE A 172 7.55 -1.63 -16.73
N LYS A 173 7.95 -0.93 -17.80
CA LYS A 173 7.54 0.46 -18.07
C LYS A 173 6.03 0.66 -18.12
N ASP A 174 5.31 -0.25 -18.79
CA ASP A 174 3.87 -0.11 -19.03
C ASP A 174 3.02 -0.85 -17.97
N MET A 175 3.65 -1.44 -16.94
CA MET A 175 2.94 -2.23 -15.92
C MET A 175 1.87 -1.43 -15.17
N LYS A 176 2.15 -0.15 -14.89
CA LYS A 176 1.18 0.75 -14.26
C LYS A 176 -0.09 0.91 -15.11
N ASP A 177 0.07 1.09 -16.41
CA ASP A 177 -1.05 1.28 -17.35
C ASP A 177 -1.82 -0.03 -17.54
N ILE A 178 -1.11 -1.15 -17.67
CA ILE A 178 -1.72 -2.49 -17.75
C ILE A 178 -2.55 -2.76 -16.50
N LEU A 179 -1.99 -2.57 -15.32
CA LEU A 179 -2.73 -2.79 -14.08
C LEU A 179 -3.95 -1.89 -13.94
N ASN A 180 -3.82 -0.57 -14.23
CA ASN A 180 -4.93 0.36 -14.10
C ASN A 180 -6.04 0.09 -15.11
N SER A 181 -5.71 -0.19 -16.38
CA SER A 181 -6.69 -0.37 -17.46
C SER A 181 -7.27 -1.78 -17.55
N LYS A 182 -6.47 -2.82 -17.30
CA LYS A 182 -6.82 -4.21 -17.64
C LYS A 182 -7.11 -5.12 -16.44
N VAL A 183 -6.73 -4.70 -15.22
CA VAL A 183 -6.96 -5.45 -13.99
C VAL A 183 -7.81 -4.66 -13.01
N LYS A 184 -7.46 -3.41 -12.76
CA LYS A 184 -8.14 -2.57 -11.76
C LYS A 184 -9.31 -1.77 -12.33
N PHE A 185 -9.36 -1.54 -13.65
CA PHE A 185 -10.38 -0.73 -14.36
C PHE A 185 -10.59 0.64 -13.71
N ARG A 186 -9.48 1.37 -13.43
CA ARG A 186 -9.49 2.65 -12.73
C ARG A 186 -8.65 3.71 -13.48
N GLU A 187 -8.66 4.92 -12.95
CA GLU A 187 -8.01 6.07 -13.56
C GLU A 187 -6.49 5.85 -13.71
N TRP A 188 -5.92 6.22 -14.85
CA TRP A 188 -4.52 6.01 -15.24
C TRP A 188 -3.49 6.63 -14.29
N TYR A 189 -3.84 7.77 -13.65
CA TYR A 189 -2.92 8.50 -12.77
C TYR A 189 -2.74 7.86 -11.39
N ARG A 190 -3.58 6.90 -11.01
CA ARG A 190 -3.49 6.27 -9.68
C ARG A 190 -2.18 5.52 -9.52
N PRO A 191 -1.41 5.83 -8.44
CA PRO A 191 -0.12 5.21 -8.22
C PRO A 191 -0.24 3.82 -7.61
N PHE A 192 0.86 3.07 -7.70
CA PHE A 192 1.06 1.81 -7.00
C PHE A 192 2.17 1.93 -5.96
N ALA A 193 2.24 0.99 -5.03
CA ALA A 193 3.17 1.00 -3.93
C ALA A 193 4.32 0.01 -4.19
N PRO A 194 5.58 0.39 -3.95
CA PRO A 194 6.67 -0.56 -3.84
C PRO A 194 6.65 -1.30 -2.52
N VAL A 195 7.12 -2.55 -2.53
CA VAL A 195 7.54 -3.29 -1.33
C VAL A 195 9.04 -3.53 -1.42
N CYS A 196 9.75 -3.23 -0.35
CA CYS A 196 11.18 -3.43 -0.22
C CYS A 196 11.51 -3.95 1.18
N ARG A 197 12.58 -4.75 1.34
CA ARG A 197 13.02 -5.10 2.68
C ARG A 197 13.57 -3.86 3.38
N LEU A 198 13.30 -3.74 4.68
CA LEU A 198 13.72 -2.59 5.47
C LEU A 198 15.24 -2.36 5.37
N GLU A 199 16.03 -3.44 5.44
CA GLU A 199 17.50 -3.39 5.35
C GLU A 199 18.05 -2.98 3.98
N ASP A 200 17.27 -3.11 2.91
CA ASP A 200 17.67 -2.72 1.55
C ASP A 200 17.09 -1.36 1.11
N SER A 201 16.12 -0.84 1.84
CA SER A 201 15.29 0.29 1.39
C SER A 201 16.08 1.57 1.15
N ASN A 202 17.10 1.85 1.97
CA ASN A 202 17.97 3.02 1.80
C ASN A 202 18.86 2.95 0.54
N THR A 203 18.94 1.80 -0.13
CA THR A 203 19.60 1.71 -1.43
C THR A 203 18.78 2.39 -2.52
N TYR A 204 17.46 2.27 -2.46
CA TYR A 204 16.53 2.68 -3.54
C TYR A 204 15.75 3.96 -3.23
N PHE A 205 15.61 4.30 -1.94
CA PHE A 205 14.79 5.42 -1.49
C PHE A 205 15.56 6.33 -0.54
N ASP A 206 15.22 7.63 -0.54
CA ASP A 206 15.78 8.62 0.37
C ASP A 206 14.91 8.80 1.61
N ASP A 207 15.54 9.13 2.76
CA ASP A 207 14.85 9.43 4.01
C ASP A 207 13.81 8.38 4.42
N VAL A 208 14.20 7.11 4.37
CA VAL A 208 13.31 6.00 4.71
C VAL A 208 13.01 5.97 6.20
N PHE A 209 11.72 5.80 6.51
CA PHE A 209 11.21 5.39 7.81
C PHE A 209 10.66 3.98 7.70
N GLU A 210 10.66 3.22 8.80
CA GLU A 210 9.96 1.94 8.84
C GLU A 210 8.47 2.16 8.49
N SER A 211 7.99 1.50 7.45
CA SER A 211 6.72 1.77 6.78
C SER A 211 5.97 0.47 6.45
N ASP A 212 5.81 -0.40 7.45
CA ASP A 212 5.18 -1.71 7.26
C ASP A 212 3.73 -1.60 6.73
N PHE A 213 3.11 -0.43 6.95
CA PHE A 213 1.70 -0.17 6.63
C PHE A 213 1.50 0.83 5.48
N MET A 214 2.52 1.10 4.66
CA MET A 214 2.47 2.09 3.58
C MET A 214 2.12 3.50 4.08
N SER A 215 2.66 3.90 5.22
CA SER A 215 2.31 5.15 5.90
C SER A 215 3.12 6.36 5.43
N TYR A 216 4.21 6.14 4.70
CA TYR A 216 5.15 7.18 4.27
C TYR A 216 5.41 7.14 2.77
N ALA A 217 5.85 8.27 2.21
CA ALA A 217 6.17 8.42 0.79
C ALA A 217 7.57 9.03 0.59
N PRO A 218 8.64 8.26 0.84
CA PRO A 218 10.00 8.68 0.54
C PRO A 218 10.20 8.93 -0.96
N LYS A 219 11.24 9.68 -1.33
CA LYS A 219 11.61 9.82 -2.73
C LYS A 219 12.34 8.57 -3.22
N VAL A 220 12.00 8.14 -4.42
CA VAL A 220 12.83 7.20 -5.18
C VAL A 220 14.11 7.94 -5.58
N LYS A 221 15.27 7.35 -5.31
CA LYS A 221 16.55 7.94 -5.73
C LYS A 221 16.59 8.12 -7.24
N GLU A 222 17.23 9.17 -7.70
CA GLU A 222 17.19 9.61 -9.08
C GLU A 222 17.63 8.51 -10.05
N GLU A 223 18.68 7.79 -9.71
CA GLU A 223 19.23 6.68 -10.51
C GLU A 223 18.29 5.47 -10.64
N TYR A 224 17.26 5.37 -9.79
CA TYR A 224 16.28 4.26 -9.82
C TYR A 224 14.91 4.65 -10.38
N ARG A 225 14.64 5.93 -10.67
CA ARG A 225 13.32 6.37 -11.15
C ARG A 225 12.95 5.76 -12.49
N ASP A 226 13.90 5.72 -13.42
CA ASP A 226 13.71 5.10 -14.74
C ASP A 226 13.76 3.57 -14.71
N VAL A 227 14.36 3.00 -13.66
CA VAL A 227 14.44 1.54 -13.45
C VAL A 227 13.19 1.00 -12.76
N LEU A 228 12.50 1.82 -11.96
CA LEU A 228 11.28 1.47 -11.23
C LEU A 228 10.10 2.36 -11.62
N PRO A 229 9.78 2.50 -12.94
CA PRO A 229 8.83 3.49 -13.43
C PRO A 229 7.40 3.25 -12.91
N SER A 230 7.01 1.99 -12.69
CA SER A 230 5.63 1.64 -12.33
C SER A 230 5.27 1.98 -10.88
N ILE A 231 6.26 2.28 -10.02
CA ILE A 231 6.02 2.68 -8.62
C ILE A 231 6.51 4.10 -8.31
N THR A 232 7.16 4.75 -9.26
CA THR A 232 7.61 6.12 -9.11
C THR A 232 6.47 7.07 -9.47
N HIS A 233 6.08 7.91 -8.52
CA HIS A 233 5.06 8.95 -8.73
C HIS A 233 5.62 10.11 -9.54
N ILE A 234 4.74 10.94 -10.08
CA ILE A 234 5.15 12.08 -10.92
C ILE A 234 6.06 13.09 -10.18
N ASP A 235 5.94 13.17 -8.87
CA ASP A 235 6.77 14.01 -7.99
C ASP A 235 8.06 13.31 -7.52
N GLY A 236 8.35 12.11 -8.03
CA GLY A 236 9.49 11.28 -7.67
C GLY A 236 9.36 10.56 -6.32
N THR A 237 8.21 10.62 -5.66
CA THR A 237 7.95 9.85 -4.42
C THR A 237 7.43 8.44 -4.74
N ALA A 238 7.39 7.58 -3.70
CA ALA A 238 6.70 6.29 -3.76
C ALA A 238 6.11 5.96 -2.39
N ARG A 239 4.87 5.44 -2.34
CA ARG A 239 4.23 5.00 -1.10
C ARG A 239 4.82 3.66 -0.68
N LEU A 240 5.98 3.71 -0.02
CA LEU A 240 6.77 2.53 0.33
C LEU A 240 6.10 1.67 1.41
N GLN A 241 6.09 0.36 1.16
CA GLN A 241 5.94 -0.67 2.19
C GLN A 241 7.31 -1.26 2.50
N THR A 242 7.77 -1.15 3.75
CA THR A 242 8.93 -1.90 4.22
C THR A 242 8.49 -3.26 4.76
N VAL A 243 9.38 -4.26 4.65
CA VAL A 243 9.15 -5.57 5.23
C VAL A 243 10.42 -6.00 5.97
N SER A 244 10.28 -6.19 7.28
CA SER A 244 11.36 -6.72 8.13
C SER A 244 11.35 -8.26 8.11
N LYS A 245 12.43 -8.88 8.62
CA LYS A 245 12.55 -10.35 8.75
C LYS A 245 11.42 -10.98 9.57
N ASN A 246 10.88 -10.24 10.52
CA ASN A 246 9.78 -10.67 11.39
C ASN A 246 8.41 -10.26 10.87
N GLY A 247 8.35 -9.51 9.75
CA GLY A 247 7.13 -9.05 9.12
C GLY A 247 6.49 -10.09 8.20
N HIS A 248 5.95 -9.64 7.07
CA HIS A 248 5.23 -10.50 6.12
C HIS A 248 6.16 -11.50 5.42
N LYS A 249 6.09 -12.77 5.81
CA LYS A 249 7.05 -13.82 5.42
C LYS A 249 7.16 -14.05 3.92
N LEU A 250 6.02 -14.10 3.20
CA LEU A 250 6.04 -14.34 1.76
C LEU A 250 6.78 -13.21 1.02
N PHE A 251 6.43 -11.96 1.30
CA PHE A 251 7.09 -10.81 0.67
C PHE A 251 8.58 -10.74 1.03
N TYR A 252 8.92 -10.93 2.30
CA TYR A 252 10.32 -10.95 2.71
C TYR A 252 11.13 -12.00 1.93
N ASN A 253 10.58 -13.21 1.77
CA ASN A 253 11.25 -14.31 1.05
C ASN A 253 11.34 -14.04 -0.46
N ILE A 254 10.32 -13.48 -1.10
CA ILE A 254 10.36 -13.05 -2.52
C ILE A 254 11.49 -12.02 -2.71
N LEU A 255 11.53 -10.98 -1.88
CA LEU A 255 12.52 -9.92 -1.96
C LEU A 255 13.95 -10.43 -1.66
N LYS A 256 14.09 -11.37 -0.73
CA LYS A 256 15.35 -12.04 -0.43
C LYS A 256 15.84 -12.82 -1.65
N GLU A 257 14.98 -13.64 -2.24
CA GLU A 257 15.29 -14.45 -3.44
C GLU A 257 15.69 -13.57 -4.64
N LEU A 258 14.96 -12.45 -4.88
CA LEU A 258 15.34 -11.47 -5.90
C LEU A 258 16.77 -10.96 -5.68
N LYS A 259 17.12 -10.59 -4.45
CA LYS A 259 18.46 -10.11 -4.12
C LYS A 259 19.54 -11.18 -4.31
N GLU A 260 19.26 -12.42 -3.91
CA GLU A 260 20.18 -13.55 -4.08
C GLU A 260 20.44 -13.87 -5.55
N ARG A 261 19.52 -13.52 -6.45
CA ARG A 261 19.66 -13.61 -7.92
C ARG A 261 20.31 -12.38 -8.55
N ASN A 262 20.79 -11.41 -7.76
CA ASN A 262 21.31 -10.10 -8.23
C ASN A 262 20.27 -9.28 -8.99
N GLU A 263 18.97 -9.47 -8.69
CA GLU A 263 17.88 -8.66 -9.17
C GLU A 263 17.58 -7.53 -8.17
N ILE A 264 16.85 -6.49 -8.62
CA ILE A 264 16.39 -5.41 -7.73
C ILE A 264 15.31 -5.97 -6.79
N PRO A 265 15.54 -6.02 -5.45
CA PRO A 265 14.60 -6.59 -4.49
C PRO A 265 13.48 -5.60 -4.15
N VAL A 266 12.73 -5.21 -5.17
CA VAL A 266 11.54 -4.36 -5.07
C VAL A 266 10.44 -4.99 -5.90
N ILE A 267 9.24 -5.16 -5.33
CA ILE A 267 8.05 -5.58 -6.06
C ILE A 267 6.96 -4.51 -5.95
N LEU A 268 6.08 -4.43 -6.94
CA LEU A 268 4.87 -3.63 -6.88
C LEU A 268 3.81 -4.36 -6.07
N ASN A 269 3.10 -3.64 -5.19
CA ASN A 269 1.96 -4.14 -4.41
C ASN A 269 0.74 -3.22 -4.54
N THR A 270 -0.41 -3.83 -4.79
CA THR A 270 -1.71 -3.15 -4.72
C THR A 270 -2.78 -4.09 -4.16
N SER A 271 -3.92 -3.55 -3.72
CA SER A 271 -5.02 -4.35 -3.16
C SER A 271 -5.58 -5.34 -4.18
N PHE A 272 -5.96 -6.54 -3.73
CA PHE A 272 -6.62 -7.52 -4.57
C PHE A 272 -8.13 -7.25 -4.60
N ASN A 273 -8.54 -6.44 -5.54
CA ASN A 273 -9.92 -6.10 -5.88
C ASN A 273 -9.96 -5.43 -7.25
N ILE A 274 -11.14 -5.31 -7.82
CA ILE A 274 -11.44 -4.49 -9.02
C ILE A 274 -12.15 -3.20 -8.62
N LYS A 275 -12.32 -2.27 -9.57
CA LYS A 275 -13.03 -0.98 -9.32
C LYS A 275 -14.44 -1.24 -8.77
N GLY A 276 -14.76 -0.52 -7.69
CA GLY A 276 -16.09 -0.58 -7.06
C GLY A 276 -16.33 -1.78 -6.15
N ALA A 277 -15.38 -2.74 -6.09
CA ALA A 277 -15.45 -3.88 -5.19
C ALA A 277 -14.54 -3.68 -3.95
N PRO A 278 -14.91 -4.22 -2.78
CA PRO A 278 -14.02 -4.27 -1.63
C PRO A 278 -12.82 -5.19 -1.89
N ILE A 279 -11.85 -5.19 -0.98
CA ILE A 279 -10.79 -6.22 -0.97
C ILE A 279 -11.47 -7.58 -0.81
N LEU A 280 -11.09 -8.53 -1.67
CA LEU A 280 -11.75 -9.84 -1.71
C LEU A 280 -11.45 -10.68 -0.46
N THR A 281 -12.37 -11.61 -0.15
CA THR A 281 -12.30 -12.48 1.03
C THR A 281 -12.47 -13.96 0.72
N THR A 282 -12.80 -14.31 -0.53
CA THR A 282 -13.06 -15.69 -0.96
C THR A 282 -12.10 -16.12 -2.07
N ILE A 283 -11.92 -17.42 -2.23
CA ILE A 283 -11.22 -18.01 -3.37
C ILE A 283 -12.02 -17.75 -4.65
N GLU A 284 -13.35 -17.88 -4.57
CA GLU A 284 -14.26 -17.64 -5.69
C GLU A 284 -14.07 -16.24 -6.29
N ASP A 285 -14.00 -15.19 -5.45
CA ASP A 285 -13.73 -13.82 -5.90
C ASP A 285 -12.35 -13.71 -6.58
N ALA A 286 -11.33 -14.36 -6.01
CA ALA A 286 -9.99 -14.33 -6.57
C ALA A 286 -9.91 -14.99 -7.95
N LEU A 287 -10.59 -16.13 -8.10
CA LEU A 287 -10.67 -16.86 -9.37
C LEU A 287 -11.55 -16.12 -10.38
N TYR A 288 -12.62 -15.45 -9.92
CA TYR A 288 -13.41 -14.56 -10.77
C TYR A 288 -12.55 -13.44 -11.37
N VAL A 289 -11.72 -12.78 -10.55
CA VAL A 289 -10.80 -11.74 -11.05
C VAL A 289 -9.76 -12.34 -12.02
N LEU A 290 -9.22 -13.53 -11.74
CA LEU A 290 -8.30 -14.23 -12.63
C LEU A 290 -8.94 -14.46 -14.01
N ASP A 291 -10.15 -15.00 -14.06
CA ASP A 291 -10.80 -15.38 -15.31
C ASP A 291 -11.31 -14.18 -16.13
N ASN A 292 -11.65 -13.06 -15.47
CA ASN A 292 -12.30 -11.90 -16.09
C ASN A 292 -11.37 -10.67 -16.29
N THR A 293 -10.08 -10.76 -15.98
CA THR A 293 -9.11 -9.66 -16.16
C THR A 293 -7.86 -10.17 -16.88
N GLU A 294 -6.87 -9.31 -17.12
CA GLU A 294 -5.56 -9.74 -17.64
C GLU A 294 -4.57 -10.20 -16.57
N MET A 295 -5.05 -10.59 -15.39
CA MET A 295 -4.22 -11.27 -14.40
C MET A 295 -3.76 -12.63 -14.95
N ASP A 296 -2.47 -12.96 -14.73
CA ASP A 296 -1.89 -14.21 -15.22
C ASP A 296 -2.10 -15.37 -14.27
N TYR A 297 -1.95 -15.10 -12.96
CA TYR A 297 -1.97 -16.11 -11.92
C TYR A 297 -2.64 -15.61 -10.65
N VAL A 298 -3.15 -16.57 -9.85
CA VAL A 298 -3.47 -16.35 -8.44
C VAL A 298 -2.70 -17.35 -7.59
N TYR A 299 -1.96 -16.86 -6.61
CA TYR A 299 -1.28 -17.64 -5.60
C TYR A 299 -2.16 -17.75 -4.36
N ILE A 300 -2.54 -18.97 -3.98
CA ILE A 300 -3.37 -19.25 -2.82
C ILE A 300 -2.69 -20.32 -1.97
N GLU A 301 -2.30 -19.97 -0.74
CA GLU A 301 -1.78 -20.93 0.25
C GLU A 301 -0.71 -21.92 -0.30
N GLY A 302 0.23 -21.41 -1.08
CA GLY A 302 1.31 -22.23 -1.66
C GLY A 302 1.00 -22.92 -2.98
N PHE A 303 -0.13 -22.62 -3.59
CA PHE A 303 -0.54 -23.13 -4.91
C PHE A 303 -0.75 -21.99 -5.90
N ILE A 304 -0.40 -22.23 -7.16
CA ILE A 304 -0.62 -21.31 -8.27
C ILE A 304 -1.79 -21.78 -9.14
N PHE A 305 -2.71 -20.88 -9.39
CA PHE A 305 -3.88 -21.04 -10.22
C PHE A 305 -3.68 -20.28 -11.53
N LYS A 306 -4.11 -20.88 -12.65
CA LYS A 306 -4.12 -20.30 -13.99
C LYS A 306 -5.54 -20.21 -14.49
N LYS A 307 -5.80 -19.32 -15.46
CA LYS A 307 -7.07 -19.29 -16.16
C LYS A 307 -7.43 -20.67 -16.69
N LYS A 308 -8.71 -20.97 -16.69
CA LYS A 308 -9.23 -22.16 -17.38
C LYS A 308 -8.96 -22.00 -18.88
N SER A 309 -8.36 -23.02 -19.47
CA SER A 309 -8.13 -23.13 -20.92
C SER A 309 -9.42 -23.46 -21.66
#